data_e9ffee7d946162f5bf6b937e57392d15
#
_entry.id   e9ffee7d946162f5bf6b937e57392d15
#
_cell.length_a   1.000
_cell.length_b   1.000
_cell.length_c   1.000
_cell.angle_alpha   90.00
_cell.angle_beta   90.00
_cell.angle_gamma   90.00
#
_symmetry.space_group_name_H-M   'P 1'
#
loop_
_entity.id
_entity.type
_entity.pdbx_description
1 polymer ?
#
loop_
_entity_poly.entity_id
_entity_poly.type
_entity_poly.pdbx_seq_one_letter_code
_entity_poly.pdbx_strand_id
1 'polypeptide(L)'
;MHEPRIAAPEREAPAPSPCPLCRRPIAAGDSAGLHGGRILHLDCYIAVVHANTKLLAFLKRRVNQAFCTTCLVSANAVTFEEAGLSHAWLRARAGVRAEVAPCAACGGRRVTLAFNSPRAIAIE
;
A
#
# COMPACT_ATOMS: atom_id res chain seq x y z
N MET A 1 -7.09 10.23 -45.79
CA MET A 1 -6.85 10.17 -45.11
C MET A 1 -6.53 10.27 -44.36
N HIS A 2 -6.60 10.48 -44.05
CA HIS A 2 -6.40 10.45 -43.09
C HIS A 2 -5.75 10.33 -42.45
N GLU A 3 -5.77 10.04 -42.39
CA GLU A 3 -5.32 9.86 -41.71
C GLU A 3 -4.83 9.70 -41.01
N PRO A 4 -4.79 9.53 -41.24
CA PRO A 4 -4.48 9.27 -40.40
C PRO A 4 -4.42 9.01 -39.59
N ARG A 5 -4.73 8.96 -39.53
CA ARG A 5 -4.72 8.71 -38.61
C ARG A 5 -4.19 8.29 -38.09
N ILE A 6 -4.20 8.05 -38.17
CA ILE A 6 -3.65 7.60 -37.54
C ILE A 6 -3.08 7.91 -36.81
N ALA A 7 -2.92 8.42 -36.86
CA ALA A 7 -2.31 8.98 -35.88
C ALA A 7 -2.79 8.88 -34.65
N ALA A 8 -3.67 8.93 -34.69
CA ALA A 8 -4.24 8.79 -33.54
C ALA A 8 -3.52 8.07 -32.54
N PRO A 9 -2.98 7.01 -32.79
CA PRO A 9 -2.46 6.24 -31.73
C PRO A 9 -1.44 6.90 -30.92
N GLU A 10 -0.62 7.66 -31.49
CA GLU A 10 0.34 8.20 -30.68
C GLU A 10 -0.17 9.25 -29.89
N ARG A 11 -1.10 9.95 -30.41
CA ARG A 11 -1.60 10.92 -29.59
C ARG A 11 -2.41 10.25 -28.59
N GLU A 12 -2.73 9.05 -28.85
CA GLU A 12 -3.38 8.40 -27.88
C GLU A 12 -2.46 7.81 -26.96
N ALA A 13 -1.21 7.87 -27.18
CA ALA A 13 -0.30 7.42 -26.19
C ALA A 13 -0.67 8.15 -24.95
N PRO A 14 -1.00 7.49 -23.92
CA PRO A 14 -1.44 8.16 -22.73
C PRO A 14 -0.34 9.00 -22.15
N ALA A 15 -0.70 10.07 -21.52
CA ALA A 15 0.25 10.81 -20.75
C ALA A 15 0.86 9.86 -19.73
N PRO A 16 2.11 10.07 -19.33
CA PRO A 16 2.70 9.22 -18.32
C PRO A 16 1.85 9.20 -17.07
N SER A 17 1.61 8.02 -16.55
CA SER A 17 0.81 7.89 -15.34
C SER A 17 1.57 8.44 -14.17
N PRO A 18 0.91 9.15 -13.26
CA PRO A 18 1.60 9.61 -12.06
C PRO A 18 1.90 8.44 -11.14
N CYS A 19 3.05 8.50 -10.50
CA CYS A 19 3.41 7.53 -9.49
C CYS A 19 2.50 7.73 -8.28
N PRO A 20 1.83 6.68 -7.80
CA PRO A 20 0.90 6.85 -6.68
C PRO A 20 1.58 7.31 -5.39
N LEU A 21 2.87 7.14 -5.25
CA LEU A 21 3.55 7.57 -4.03
C LEU A 21 4.00 9.02 -4.11
N CYS A 22 4.76 9.39 -5.14
CA CYS A 22 5.32 10.73 -5.21
C CYS A 22 4.52 11.68 -6.09
N ARG A 23 3.54 11.16 -6.82
CA ARG A 23 2.65 11.93 -7.69
C ARG A 23 3.33 12.53 -8.91
N ARG A 24 4.60 12.27 -9.11
CA ARG A 24 5.30 12.74 -10.31
C ARG A 24 5.11 11.74 -11.45
N PRO A 25 5.16 12.20 -12.70
CA PRO A 25 4.96 11.29 -13.82
C PRO A 25 6.05 10.24 -13.90
N ILE A 26 5.69 9.06 -14.37
CA ILE A 26 6.63 7.99 -14.64
C ILE A 26 6.87 8.02 -16.14
N ALA A 27 8.05 8.44 -16.55
CA ALA A 27 8.37 8.57 -17.96
C ALA A 27 8.80 7.24 -18.54
N ALA A 28 8.70 7.12 -19.87
CA ALA A 28 9.23 5.95 -20.55
C ALA A 28 10.72 5.87 -20.29
N GLY A 29 11.23 4.80 -19.90
CA GLY A 29 12.64 4.68 -19.59
C GLY A 29 12.96 4.81 -18.12
N ASP A 30 12.02 5.28 -17.31
CA ASP A 30 12.24 5.29 -15.86
C ASP A 30 12.22 3.86 -15.35
N SER A 31 13.07 3.57 -14.38
CA SER A 31 12.99 2.30 -13.67
C SER A 31 11.73 2.29 -12.81
N ALA A 32 11.04 1.19 -12.81
CA ALA A 32 9.74 1.10 -12.13
C ALA A 32 9.54 -0.26 -11.50
N GLY A 33 8.63 -0.31 -10.55
CA GLY A 33 8.21 -1.55 -9.91
C GLY A 33 6.70 -1.63 -9.87
N LEU A 34 6.18 -2.84 -9.73
CA LEU A 34 4.76 -3.08 -9.68
C LEU A 34 4.35 -3.46 -8.28
N HIS A 35 3.40 -2.72 -7.72
CA HIS A 35 2.92 -2.96 -6.37
C HIS A 35 1.39 -2.90 -6.38
N GLY A 36 0.75 -4.02 -6.06
CA GLY A 36 -0.70 -4.07 -6.02
C GLY A 36 -1.36 -3.70 -7.34
N GLY A 37 -0.74 -4.05 -8.45
CA GLY A 37 -1.28 -3.72 -9.77
C GLY A 37 -1.01 -2.31 -10.23
N ARG A 38 -0.26 -1.54 -9.45
CA ARG A 38 0.06 -0.14 -9.78
C ARG A 38 1.56 0.00 -10.00
N ILE A 39 1.91 0.88 -10.93
CA ILE A 39 3.31 1.10 -11.28
C ILE A 39 3.84 2.30 -10.52
N LEU A 40 5.00 2.14 -9.89
CA LEU A 40 5.68 3.20 -9.17
C LEU A 40 7.09 3.37 -9.71
N HIS A 41 7.69 4.54 -9.50
CA HIS A 41 9.13 4.66 -9.71
C HIS A 41 9.83 3.62 -8.84
N LEU A 42 10.97 3.15 -9.27
CA LEU A 42 11.67 2.10 -8.53
C LEU A 42 11.99 2.54 -7.10
N ASP A 43 12.46 3.76 -6.91
CA ASP A 43 12.77 4.25 -5.57
C ASP A 43 11.52 4.30 -4.70
N CYS A 44 10.40 4.68 -5.28
CA CYS A 44 9.13 4.73 -4.57
C CYS A 44 8.65 3.33 -4.24
N TYR A 45 8.84 2.40 -5.16
CA TYR A 45 8.50 1.00 -4.95
C TYR A 45 9.29 0.44 -3.76
N ILE A 46 10.60 0.73 -3.71
CA ILE A 46 11.44 0.26 -2.62
C ILE A 46 10.96 0.83 -1.29
N ALA A 47 10.59 2.11 -1.27
CA ALA A 47 10.08 2.73 -0.06
C ALA A 47 8.80 2.06 0.43
N VAL A 48 7.89 1.72 -0.50
CA VAL A 48 6.64 1.05 -0.13
C VAL A 48 6.92 -0.37 0.37
N VAL A 49 7.87 -1.07 -0.25
CA VAL A 49 8.24 -2.42 0.21
C VAL A 49 8.81 -2.37 1.63
N HIS A 50 9.62 -1.35 1.94
CA HIS A 50 10.11 -1.19 3.30
C HIS A 50 8.97 -0.89 4.26
N ALA A 51 8.02 -0.07 3.86
CA ALA A 51 6.85 0.22 4.68
C ALA A 51 6.04 -1.05 4.93
N ASN A 52 5.84 -1.86 3.89
CA ASN A 52 5.15 -3.14 4.03
C ASN A 52 5.80 -3.99 5.11
N THR A 53 7.12 -4.10 5.07
CA THR A 53 7.87 -4.90 6.03
C THR A 53 7.74 -4.36 7.44
N LYS A 54 7.90 -3.05 7.61
CA LYS A 54 7.80 -2.44 8.93
C LYS A 54 6.41 -2.62 9.53
N LEU A 55 5.39 -2.37 8.74
CA LEU A 55 4.02 -2.43 9.24
C LEU A 55 3.60 -3.86 9.56
N LEU A 56 3.98 -4.81 8.73
CA LEU A 56 3.65 -6.20 8.99
C LEU A 56 4.37 -6.69 10.25
N ALA A 57 5.64 -6.34 10.42
CA ALA A 57 6.39 -6.73 11.61
C ALA A 57 5.79 -6.11 12.87
N PHE A 58 5.35 -4.85 12.78
CA PHE A 58 4.69 -4.19 13.90
C PHE A 58 3.43 -4.95 14.30
N LEU A 59 2.59 -5.30 13.33
CA LEU A 59 1.35 -6.01 13.61
C LEU A 59 1.62 -7.40 14.16
N LYS A 60 2.63 -8.09 13.64
CA LYS A 60 2.95 -9.45 14.11
C LYS A 60 3.46 -9.46 15.55
N ARG A 61 4.10 -8.38 15.97
CA ARG A 61 4.56 -8.29 17.36
C ARG A 61 3.42 -7.91 18.30
N ARG A 62 2.30 -7.47 17.77
CA ARG A 62 1.15 -7.06 18.56
C ARG A 62 -0.08 -7.82 18.13
N VAL A 63 0.03 -9.13 18.20
CA VAL A 63 -1.02 -10.04 17.75
C VAL A 63 -2.35 -9.69 18.39
N ASN A 64 -3.39 -9.72 17.57
CA ASN A 64 -4.77 -9.47 18.00
C ASN A 64 -5.05 -8.04 18.47
N GLN A 65 -4.16 -7.11 18.17
CA GLN A 65 -4.40 -5.70 18.46
C GLN A 65 -4.62 -4.98 17.15
N ALA A 66 -5.66 -4.17 17.09
CA ALA A 66 -6.03 -3.43 15.90
C ALA A 66 -5.50 -2.02 15.95
N PHE A 67 -4.94 -1.54 14.85
CA PHE A 67 -4.37 -0.19 14.78
C PHE A 67 -4.87 0.54 13.56
N CYS A 68 -5.27 1.80 13.74
CA CYS A 68 -5.69 2.63 12.61
C CYS A 68 -4.46 3.14 11.85
N THR A 69 -4.68 3.61 10.62
CA THR A 69 -3.58 4.08 9.78
C THR A 69 -2.77 5.19 10.44
N THR A 70 -3.43 6.13 11.07
CA THR A 70 -2.72 7.24 11.73
C THR A 70 -1.73 6.74 12.78
N CYS A 71 -2.16 5.77 13.58
CA CYS A 71 -1.27 5.22 14.63
C CYS A 71 -0.17 4.36 14.04
N LEU A 72 -0.46 3.63 12.95
CA LEU A 72 0.57 2.86 12.28
C LEU A 72 1.65 3.78 11.68
N VAL A 73 1.24 4.87 11.09
CA VAL A 73 2.16 5.86 10.54
C VAL A 73 3.04 6.44 11.63
N SER A 74 2.43 6.88 12.73
CA SER A 74 3.19 7.46 13.85
C SER A 74 4.18 6.49 14.44
N ALA A 75 3.78 5.26 14.64
CA ALA A 75 4.62 4.29 15.35
C ALA A 75 5.77 3.76 14.49
N ASN A 76 5.66 3.84 13.17
CA ASN A 76 6.62 3.18 12.29
C ASN A 76 7.44 4.12 11.43
N ALA A 77 7.25 5.41 11.58
CA ALA A 77 7.99 6.41 10.81
C ALA A 77 7.83 6.20 9.30
N VAL A 78 6.62 5.88 8.86
CA VAL A 78 6.28 5.82 7.44
C VAL A 78 5.36 6.99 7.14
N THR A 79 5.19 7.30 5.86
CA THR A 79 4.28 8.38 5.47
C THR A 79 2.87 7.82 5.29
N PHE A 80 1.88 8.71 5.27
CA PHE A 80 0.52 8.31 4.99
C PHE A 80 0.40 7.71 3.60
N GLU A 81 1.13 8.26 2.64
CA GLU A 81 1.11 7.74 1.27
C GLU A 81 1.66 6.32 1.22
N GLU A 82 2.77 6.08 1.93
CA GLU A 82 3.33 4.74 1.99
C GLU A 82 2.36 3.78 2.67
N ALA A 83 1.78 4.19 3.78
CA ALA A 83 0.84 3.35 4.50
C ALA A 83 -0.40 3.06 3.67
N GLY A 84 -0.88 4.04 2.93
CA GLY A 84 -2.03 3.84 2.06
C GLY A 84 -1.78 2.78 0.99
N LEU A 85 -0.60 2.81 0.38
CA LEU A 85 -0.25 1.80 -0.61
C LEU A 85 -0.01 0.45 0.04
N SER A 86 0.56 0.43 1.25
CA SER A 86 0.79 -0.81 1.97
C SER A 86 -0.50 -1.47 2.44
N HIS A 87 -1.54 -0.69 2.67
CA HIS A 87 -2.79 -1.21 3.24
C HIS A 87 -3.37 -2.35 2.42
N ALA A 88 -3.46 -2.18 1.10
CA ALA A 88 -4.00 -3.23 0.24
C ALA A 88 -3.12 -4.47 0.25
N TRP A 89 -1.81 -4.27 0.27
CA TRP A 89 -0.86 -5.37 0.32
C TRP A 89 -0.99 -6.13 1.65
N LEU A 90 -1.11 -5.39 2.74
CA LEU A 90 -1.23 -5.99 4.07
C LEU A 90 -2.51 -6.81 4.19
N ARG A 91 -3.63 -6.26 3.70
CA ARG A 91 -4.90 -6.98 3.77
C ARG A 91 -4.86 -8.31 3.05
N ALA A 92 -4.01 -8.46 2.08
CA ALA A 92 -3.88 -9.70 1.34
C ALA A 92 -2.97 -10.72 2.02
N ARG A 93 -2.32 -10.35 3.13
CA ARG A 93 -1.44 -11.28 3.85
C ARG A 93 -2.27 -12.20 4.75
N ALA A 94 -1.85 -13.45 4.81
CA ALA A 94 -2.50 -14.41 5.70
C ALA A 94 -2.39 -13.90 7.13
N GLY A 95 -3.46 -13.93 7.85
CA GLY A 95 -3.50 -13.52 9.25
C GLY A 95 -3.80 -12.04 9.46
N VAL A 96 -3.74 -11.22 8.42
CA VAL A 96 -4.05 -9.80 8.58
C VAL A 96 -5.53 -9.59 8.33
N ARG A 97 -6.18 -8.85 9.23
CA ARG A 97 -7.59 -8.55 9.13
C ARG A 97 -7.79 -7.04 9.11
N ALA A 98 -8.64 -6.56 8.21
CA ALA A 98 -9.01 -5.16 8.14
C ALA A 98 -10.49 -5.04 8.50
N GLU A 99 -10.80 -4.18 9.46
CA GLU A 99 -12.19 -3.98 9.85
C GLU A 99 -12.32 -2.67 10.62
N VAL A 100 -13.53 -2.17 10.71
CA VAL A 100 -13.79 -0.99 11.53
C VAL A 100 -13.86 -1.45 12.97
N ALA A 101 -12.97 -0.93 13.79
CA ALA A 101 -12.85 -1.34 15.20
C ALA A 101 -12.14 -0.26 15.97
N PRO A 102 -12.20 -0.28 17.30
CA PRO A 102 -11.42 0.65 18.10
C PRO A 102 -9.94 0.40 17.94
N CYS A 103 -9.18 1.46 17.74
CA CYS A 103 -7.73 1.36 17.62
C CYS A 103 -7.13 1.11 18.99
N ALA A 104 -6.21 0.15 19.10
CA ALA A 104 -5.59 -0.18 20.37
C ALA A 104 -4.74 0.98 20.91
N ALA A 105 -4.25 1.87 20.05
CA ALA A 105 -3.41 2.97 20.46
C ALA A 105 -4.19 4.23 20.80
N CYS A 106 -5.12 4.64 19.93
CA CYS A 106 -5.82 5.91 20.16
C CYS A 106 -7.28 5.75 20.58
N GLY A 107 -7.82 4.55 20.53
CA GLY A 107 -9.18 4.29 20.93
C GLY A 107 -10.25 4.72 19.92
N GLY A 108 -9.87 5.39 18.86
CA GLY A 108 -10.82 5.86 17.87
C GLY A 108 -11.35 4.71 17.03
N ARG A 109 -12.64 4.75 16.73
CA ARG A 109 -13.24 3.71 15.91
C ARG A 109 -13.02 4.05 14.45
N ARG A 110 -12.21 3.29 13.80
CA ARG A 110 -11.80 3.56 12.42
C ARG A 110 -11.51 2.24 11.72
N VAL A 111 -11.19 2.32 10.43
CA VAL A 111 -10.68 1.16 9.73
C VAL A 111 -9.32 0.83 10.33
N THR A 112 -9.15 -0.39 10.80
CA THR A 112 -7.94 -0.83 11.47
C THR A 112 -7.39 -2.06 10.77
N LEU A 113 -6.11 -2.33 11.04
CA LEU A 113 -5.46 -3.58 10.64
C LEU A 113 -4.98 -4.29 11.90
N ALA A 114 -5.14 -5.59 11.90
CA ALA A 114 -4.68 -6.43 13.00
C ALA A 114 -4.10 -7.72 12.44
N PHE A 115 -3.12 -8.28 13.13
CA PHE A 115 -2.61 -9.60 12.79
C PHE A 115 -3.13 -10.60 13.80
N ASN A 116 -3.88 -11.58 13.32
CA ASN A 116 -4.40 -12.62 14.20
C ASN A 116 -3.52 -13.84 14.07
N SER A 117 -3.13 -14.38 15.21
CA SER A 117 -2.26 -15.54 15.19
C SER A 117 -2.96 -16.75 14.58
N PRO A 118 -2.41 -17.34 13.54
CA PRO A 118 -3.01 -18.54 12.98
C PRO A 118 -3.02 -19.69 13.96
N ARG A 119 -2.09 -19.70 14.89
CA ARG A 119 -2.06 -20.76 15.87
C ARG A 119 -3.25 -20.78 16.75
N ALA A 120 -3.74 -19.60 17.13
CA ALA A 120 -4.91 -19.54 17.98
C ALA A 120 -6.09 -20.19 17.29
N ILE A 121 -6.15 -20.12 15.97
CA ILE A 121 -7.21 -20.74 15.23
C ILE A 121 -7.00 -22.23 15.13
N ALA A 122 -5.78 -22.64 14.93
CA ALA A 122 -5.48 -24.05 14.74
C ALA A 122 -5.75 -24.87 15.97
N ILE A 123 -5.64 -24.27 17.11
CA ILE A 123 -5.84 -24.98 18.36
C ILE A 123 -7.30 -25.26 18.61
N GLU A 124 -8.15 -24.44 18.10
CA GLU A 124 -9.58 -24.69 18.28
C GLU A 124 -10.04 -25.90 17.52
#